data_61ce1ac0c700f6885059bb572a9f3635
#
_entry.id   61ce1ac0c700f6885059bb572a9f3635
#
_cell.length_a   1.000
_cell.length_b   1.000
_cell.length_c   1.000
_cell.angle_alpha   90.00
_cell.angle_beta   90.00
_cell.angle_gamma   90.00
#
_symmetry.space_group_name_H-M   'P 1'
#
loop_
_entity.id
_entity.type
_entity.pdbx_description
1 polymer ?
#
loop_
_entity_poly.entity_id
_entity_poly.type
_entity_poly.pdbx_seq_one_letter_code
_entity_poly.pdbx_strand_id
1 'polypeptide(L)'
;MSHYETNLNKNDANYVPLTPLTFLKRVYEIYPNYEAVVYEDRKYTWTQVYKRVVKFASALSKIGVGKGDTVSFLAFNTPEIFEGHYSVPMTGAVLNTINIRLDAKTIAYILEHSDAKVLVVDRQLHVEVKKALSALKKKITIIDIDDKFADQSKCEKI
;
A
#
# COMPACT_ATOMS: atom_id res chain seq x y z
N MET A 1 23.81 35.25 -11.30
CA MET A 1 23.16 34.64 -10.12
C MET A 1 22.78 35.77 -9.18
N SER A 2 21.58 35.70 -8.64
CA SER A 2 21.09 36.67 -7.67
C SER A 2 21.92 36.55 -6.37
N HIS A 3 22.17 37.67 -5.68
CA HIS A 3 22.81 37.65 -4.36
C HIS A 3 22.07 36.73 -3.35
N TYR A 4 20.76 36.55 -3.55
CA TYR A 4 19.93 35.69 -2.74
C TYR A 4 20.06 34.17 -3.04
N GLU A 5 20.83 33.79 -4.07
CA GLU A 5 21.04 32.38 -4.44
C GLU A 5 22.49 31.93 -4.11
N THR A 6 23.33 32.83 -3.57
CA THR A 6 24.69 32.51 -3.22
C THR A 6 24.74 31.70 -1.93
N ASN A 7 25.47 30.56 -1.94
CA ASN A 7 25.63 29.63 -0.79
C ASN A 7 24.33 28.94 -0.31
N LEU A 8 23.32 28.86 -1.17
CA LEU A 8 22.05 28.17 -0.87
C LEU A 8 21.96 26.78 -1.51
N ASN A 9 23.08 26.12 -1.69
CA ASN A 9 23.10 24.74 -2.18
C ASN A 9 22.34 23.83 -1.23
N LYS A 10 21.56 22.91 -1.81
CA LYS A 10 20.83 21.90 -1.03
C LYS A 10 21.81 20.99 -0.29
N ASN A 11 21.59 20.82 1.01
CA ASN A 11 22.31 19.90 1.88
C ASN A 11 21.37 19.35 2.96
N ASP A 12 21.82 18.39 3.72
CA ASP A 12 20.99 17.69 4.73
C ASP A 12 20.46 18.63 5.83
N ALA A 13 21.07 19.78 6.04
CA ALA A 13 20.62 20.75 7.05
C ALA A 13 19.49 21.66 6.58
N ASN A 14 19.39 21.92 5.26
CA ASN A 14 18.45 22.89 4.70
C ASN A 14 17.47 22.31 3.66
N TYR A 15 17.53 21.01 3.37
CA TYR A 15 16.68 20.39 2.37
C TYR A 15 16.25 18.97 2.77
N VAL A 16 14.94 18.77 2.78
CA VAL A 16 14.31 17.45 2.92
C VAL A 16 13.31 17.28 1.77
N PRO A 17 13.37 16.19 1.00
CA PRO A 17 12.39 15.91 -0.03
C PRO A 17 10.98 15.81 0.58
N LEU A 18 10.01 16.49 0.00
CA LEU A 18 8.62 16.31 0.35
C LEU A 18 8.14 14.97 -0.23
N THR A 19 7.81 14.04 0.64
CA THR A 19 7.26 12.74 0.28
C THR A 19 6.04 12.44 1.14
N PRO A 20 5.11 11.57 0.72
CA PRO A 20 4.01 11.14 1.57
C PRO A 20 4.49 10.60 2.94
N LEU A 21 5.67 9.97 2.97
CA LEU A 21 6.24 9.39 4.19
C LEU A 21 6.65 10.46 5.21
N THR A 22 7.19 11.60 4.75
CA THR A 22 7.54 12.69 5.65
C THR A 22 6.30 13.33 6.27
N PHE A 23 5.18 13.39 5.53
CA PHE A 23 3.90 13.86 6.06
C PHE A 23 3.34 12.90 7.11
N LEU A 24 3.37 11.59 6.85
CA LEU A 24 2.92 10.59 7.82
C LEU A 24 3.72 10.69 9.14
N LYS A 25 5.05 10.78 9.05
CA LYS A 25 5.92 10.94 10.22
C LYS A 25 5.59 12.21 10.98
N ARG A 26 5.46 13.34 10.28
CA ARG A 26 5.14 14.64 10.89
C ARG A 26 3.79 14.61 11.63
N VAL A 27 2.75 14.04 11.01
CA VAL A 27 1.43 13.98 11.65
C VAL A 27 1.46 13.06 12.88
N TYR A 28 2.16 11.94 12.81
CA TYR A 28 2.39 11.06 13.95
C TYR A 28 3.08 11.77 15.12
N GLU A 29 4.08 12.63 14.85
CA GLU A 29 4.84 13.36 15.89
C GLU A 29 4.02 14.51 16.50
N ILE A 30 3.21 15.21 15.69
CA ILE A 30 2.48 16.41 16.14
C ILE A 30 1.09 16.06 16.68
N TYR A 31 0.38 15.11 16.06
CA TYR A 31 -1.01 14.77 16.37
C TYR A 31 -1.21 13.28 16.69
N PRO A 32 -0.39 12.68 17.58
CA PRO A 32 -0.35 11.22 17.78
C PRO A 32 -1.70 10.60 18.17
N ASN A 33 -2.50 11.33 18.95
CA ASN A 33 -3.75 10.85 19.52
C ASN A 33 -5.01 11.26 18.73
N TYR A 34 -4.86 12.04 17.65
CA TYR A 34 -6.01 12.41 16.83
C TYR A 34 -6.47 11.22 15.98
N GLU A 35 -7.78 11.13 15.76
CA GLU A 35 -8.37 10.15 14.85
C GLU A 35 -7.86 10.38 13.42
N ALA A 36 -7.24 9.38 12.83
CA ALA A 36 -6.67 9.41 11.49
C ALA A 36 -7.56 8.69 10.48
N VAL A 37 -8.13 7.56 10.88
CA VAL A 37 -8.98 6.71 10.05
C VAL A 37 -10.18 6.26 10.85
N VAL A 38 -11.34 6.42 10.25
CA VAL A 38 -12.61 5.88 10.75
C VAL A 38 -13.19 4.97 9.66
N TYR A 39 -13.40 3.71 10.00
CA TYR A 39 -13.98 2.72 9.11
C TYR A 39 -14.93 1.83 9.89
N GLU A 40 -16.23 1.99 9.64
CA GLU A 40 -17.29 1.35 10.41
C GLU A 40 -17.12 1.61 11.93
N ASP A 41 -16.97 0.58 12.75
CA ASP A 41 -16.72 0.70 14.19
C ASP A 41 -15.21 0.81 14.53
N ARG A 42 -14.31 0.66 13.54
CA ARG A 42 -12.86 0.77 13.71
C ARG A 42 -12.40 2.21 13.62
N LYS A 43 -11.72 2.69 14.65
CA LYS A 43 -11.10 4.00 14.69
C LYS A 43 -9.63 3.84 15.01
N TYR A 44 -8.79 4.49 14.23
CA TYR A 44 -7.34 4.47 14.42
C TYR A 44 -6.80 5.89 14.59
N THR A 45 -5.96 6.08 15.61
CA THR A 45 -5.19 7.31 15.78
C THR A 45 -3.98 7.32 14.84
N TRP A 46 -3.35 8.49 14.66
CA TRP A 46 -2.13 8.58 13.86
C TRP A 46 -1.01 7.70 14.40
N THR A 47 -0.90 7.54 15.72
CA THR A 47 0.02 6.57 16.35
C THR A 47 -0.26 5.14 15.89
N GLN A 48 -1.52 4.74 15.87
CA GLN A 48 -1.89 3.38 15.46
C GLN A 48 -1.65 3.17 13.98
N VAL A 49 -2.04 4.12 13.13
CA VAL A 49 -1.78 4.07 11.67
C VAL A 49 -0.28 3.97 11.40
N TYR A 50 0.54 4.85 12.00
CA TYR A 50 1.99 4.80 11.81
C TYR A 50 2.60 3.45 12.17
N LYS A 51 2.23 2.90 13.33
CA LYS A 51 2.71 1.57 13.78
C LYS A 51 2.28 0.45 12.83
N ARG A 52 1.06 0.49 12.31
CA ARG A 52 0.54 -0.49 11.35
C ARG A 52 1.29 -0.41 10.01
N VAL A 53 1.47 0.81 9.50
CA VAL A 53 2.26 1.08 8.28
C VAL A 53 3.67 0.53 8.40
N VAL A 54 4.38 0.83 9.50
CA VAL A 54 5.76 0.34 9.73
C VAL A 54 5.80 -1.19 9.81
N LYS A 55 4.83 -1.81 10.50
CA LYS A 55 4.74 -3.28 10.59
C LYS A 55 4.53 -3.91 9.23
N PHE A 56 3.66 -3.35 8.40
CA PHE A 56 3.40 -3.89 7.07
C PHE A 56 4.60 -3.69 6.14
N ALA A 57 5.24 -2.51 6.16
CA ALA A 57 6.49 -2.28 5.44
C ALA A 57 7.59 -3.30 5.85
N SER A 58 7.74 -3.56 7.16
CA SER A 58 8.67 -4.57 7.66
C SER A 58 8.31 -5.98 7.17
N ALA A 59 7.02 -6.32 7.14
CA ALA A 59 6.58 -7.62 6.62
C ALA A 59 6.88 -7.79 5.13
N LEU A 60 6.62 -6.75 4.32
CA LEU A 60 6.95 -6.72 2.90
C LEU A 60 8.46 -6.89 2.68
N SER A 61 9.29 -6.16 3.45
CA SER A 61 10.76 -6.30 3.35
C SER A 61 11.25 -7.71 3.72
N LYS A 62 10.63 -8.35 4.72
CA LYS A 62 10.99 -9.74 5.11
C LYS A 62 10.70 -10.77 4.04
N ILE A 63 9.70 -10.55 3.20
CA ILE A 63 9.42 -11.41 2.03
C ILE A 63 10.18 -10.97 0.77
N GLY A 64 11.16 -10.08 0.94
CA GLY A 64 12.09 -9.65 -0.11
C GLY A 64 11.57 -8.52 -1.00
N VAL A 65 10.53 -7.78 -0.60
CA VAL A 65 10.08 -6.58 -1.33
C VAL A 65 11.02 -5.43 -1.02
N GLY A 66 11.48 -4.73 -2.05
CA GLY A 66 12.39 -3.60 -1.94
C GLY A 66 12.30 -2.64 -3.11
N LYS A 67 13.34 -1.82 -3.28
CA LYS A 67 13.39 -0.77 -4.30
C LYS A 67 13.21 -1.35 -5.71
N GLY A 68 12.24 -0.80 -6.43
CA GLY A 68 11.93 -1.19 -7.81
C GLY A 68 10.95 -2.36 -7.94
N ASP A 69 10.61 -3.07 -6.86
CA ASP A 69 9.56 -4.08 -6.88
C ASP A 69 8.18 -3.42 -6.94
N THR A 70 7.19 -4.13 -7.48
CA THR A 70 5.80 -3.68 -7.50
C THR A 70 4.96 -4.50 -6.53
N VAL A 71 4.20 -3.81 -5.68
CA VAL A 71 3.15 -4.37 -4.83
C VAL A 71 1.80 -3.88 -5.33
N SER A 72 0.98 -4.79 -5.81
CA SER A 72 -0.37 -4.49 -6.30
C SER A 72 -1.41 -4.63 -5.19
N PHE A 73 -2.40 -3.76 -5.19
CA PHE A 73 -3.58 -3.82 -4.33
C PHE A 73 -4.83 -3.95 -5.17
N LEU A 74 -5.64 -4.95 -4.88
CA LEU A 74 -6.99 -5.11 -5.37
C LEU A 74 -7.92 -5.18 -4.16
N ALA A 75 -8.36 -4.03 -3.67
CA ALA A 75 -9.06 -3.93 -2.39
C ALA A 75 -10.12 -2.83 -2.41
N PHE A 76 -11.13 -2.99 -1.58
CA PHE A 76 -12.08 -1.92 -1.27
C PHE A 76 -11.40 -0.81 -0.45
N ASN A 77 -12.13 0.30 -0.24
CA ASN A 77 -11.63 1.44 0.54
C ASN A 77 -11.62 1.12 2.05
N THR A 78 -10.73 0.25 2.45
CA THR A 78 -10.52 -0.17 3.84
C THR A 78 -9.27 0.50 4.43
N PRO A 79 -9.04 0.46 5.75
CA PRO A 79 -7.82 0.98 6.35
C PRO A 79 -6.55 0.38 5.74
N GLU A 80 -6.60 -0.87 5.31
CA GLU A 80 -5.46 -1.62 4.77
C GLU A 80 -4.94 -1.00 3.46
N ILE A 81 -5.83 -0.58 2.53
CA ILE A 81 -5.39 0.09 1.30
C ILE A 81 -4.85 1.48 1.59
N PHE A 82 -5.44 2.22 2.54
CA PHE A 82 -4.91 3.50 2.99
C PHE A 82 -3.49 3.35 3.54
N GLU A 83 -3.26 2.37 4.40
CA GLU A 83 -1.95 2.05 4.95
C GLU A 83 -0.95 1.59 3.87
N GLY A 84 -1.45 0.93 2.82
CA GLY A 84 -0.67 0.51 1.65
C GLY A 84 0.00 1.67 0.94
N HIS A 85 -0.65 2.85 0.89
CA HIS A 85 -0.09 4.05 0.27
C HIS A 85 1.17 4.59 0.96
N TYR A 86 1.41 4.19 2.20
CA TYR A 86 2.60 4.55 2.96
C TYR A 86 3.57 3.37 3.11
N SER A 87 3.06 2.19 3.42
CA SER A 87 3.89 1.03 3.72
C SER A 87 4.67 0.52 2.51
N VAL A 88 4.06 0.52 1.32
CA VAL A 88 4.74 0.10 0.09
C VAL A 88 5.87 1.05 -0.28
N PRO A 89 5.64 2.38 -0.42
CA PRO A 89 6.74 3.31 -0.68
C PRO A 89 7.82 3.34 0.42
N MET A 90 7.47 3.00 1.66
CA MET A 90 8.43 2.91 2.77
C MET A 90 9.49 1.83 2.54
N THR A 91 9.21 0.80 1.75
CA THR A 91 10.20 -0.20 1.32
C THR A 91 11.01 0.21 0.09
N GLY A 92 10.66 1.33 -0.53
CA GLY A 92 11.18 1.76 -1.84
C GLY A 92 10.49 1.09 -3.04
N ALA A 93 9.46 0.29 -2.79
CA ALA A 93 8.66 -0.37 -3.82
C ALA A 93 7.61 0.57 -4.42
N VAL A 94 7.06 0.18 -5.55
CA VAL A 94 6.00 0.88 -6.28
C VAL A 94 4.64 0.31 -5.88
N LEU A 95 3.74 1.18 -5.44
CA LEU A 95 2.34 0.81 -5.22
C LEU A 95 1.57 0.86 -6.54
N ASN A 96 0.89 -0.24 -6.87
CA ASN A 96 -0.03 -0.34 -8.01
C ASN A 96 -1.44 -0.67 -7.52
N THR A 97 -2.35 0.29 -7.55
CA THR A 97 -3.76 0.08 -7.17
C THR A 97 -4.60 -0.33 -8.36
N ILE A 98 -5.25 -1.47 -8.28
CA ILE A 98 -6.08 -2.05 -9.34
C ILE A 98 -7.55 -1.76 -9.06
N ASN A 99 -8.30 -1.33 -10.06
CA ASN A 99 -9.73 -1.10 -9.91
C ASN A 99 -10.48 -2.42 -9.69
N ILE A 100 -11.28 -2.50 -8.62
CA ILE A 100 -12.04 -3.69 -8.21
C ILE A 100 -13.16 -4.10 -9.19
N ARG A 101 -13.50 -3.25 -10.15
CA ARG A 101 -14.57 -3.51 -11.15
C ARG A 101 -14.06 -4.13 -12.46
N LEU A 102 -12.76 -4.41 -12.53
CA LEU A 102 -12.15 -5.01 -13.71
C LEU A 102 -12.40 -6.52 -13.77
N ASP A 103 -12.46 -7.05 -14.99
CA ASP A 103 -12.54 -8.48 -15.24
C ASP A 103 -11.19 -9.18 -15.00
N ALA A 104 -11.22 -10.50 -14.86
CA ALA A 104 -10.06 -11.31 -14.59
C ALA A 104 -8.94 -11.17 -15.65
N LYS A 105 -9.30 -11.02 -16.93
CA LYS A 105 -8.31 -10.86 -18.01
C LYS A 105 -7.55 -9.54 -17.88
N THR A 106 -8.26 -8.47 -17.59
CA THR A 106 -7.66 -7.14 -17.38
C THR A 106 -6.81 -7.10 -16.12
N ILE A 107 -7.27 -7.74 -15.02
CA ILE A 107 -6.49 -7.87 -13.77
C ILE A 107 -5.19 -8.64 -14.06
N ALA A 108 -5.26 -9.78 -14.76
CA ALA A 108 -4.08 -10.56 -15.14
C ALA A 108 -3.09 -9.73 -15.98
N TYR A 109 -3.59 -8.99 -16.97
CA TYR A 109 -2.76 -8.09 -17.77
C TYR A 109 -2.04 -7.05 -16.92
N ILE A 110 -2.75 -6.38 -15.99
CA ILE A 110 -2.15 -5.35 -15.12
C ILE A 110 -1.07 -5.96 -14.22
N LEU A 111 -1.33 -7.13 -13.63
CA LEU A 111 -0.36 -7.83 -12.78
C LEU A 111 0.90 -8.24 -13.55
N GLU A 112 0.75 -8.71 -14.79
CA GLU A 112 1.87 -9.08 -15.65
C GLU A 112 2.63 -7.84 -16.13
N HIS A 113 1.93 -6.81 -16.61
CA HIS A 113 2.52 -5.57 -17.13
C HIS A 113 3.29 -4.78 -16.05
N SER A 114 2.75 -4.73 -14.83
CA SER A 114 3.40 -4.05 -13.70
C SER A 114 4.52 -4.86 -13.06
N ASP A 115 4.77 -6.07 -13.54
CA ASP A 115 5.70 -7.03 -12.93
C ASP A 115 5.46 -7.24 -11.43
N ALA A 116 4.18 -7.30 -11.03
CA ALA A 116 3.78 -7.40 -9.64
C ALA A 116 4.45 -8.59 -8.94
N LYS A 117 5.10 -8.34 -7.81
CA LYS A 117 5.74 -9.35 -6.95
C LYS A 117 4.80 -9.84 -5.85
N VAL A 118 3.95 -8.93 -5.37
CA VAL A 118 2.95 -9.18 -4.33
C VAL A 118 1.61 -8.63 -4.80
N LEU A 119 0.54 -9.37 -4.54
CA LEU A 119 -0.83 -8.89 -4.64
C LEU A 119 -1.47 -8.91 -3.25
N VAL A 120 -1.85 -7.76 -2.76
CA VAL A 120 -2.69 -7.60 -1.56
C VAL A 120 -4.13 -7.53 -2.04
N VAL A 121 -4.99 -8.42 -1.57
CA VAL A 121 -6.33 -8.60 -2.12
C VAL A 121 -7.40 -8.73 -1.04
N ASP A 122 -8.53 -8.07 -1.25
CA ASP A 122 -9.73 -8.28 -0.43
C ASP A 122 -10.35 -9.64 -0.75
N ARG A 123 -10.63 -10.42 0.28
CA ARG A 123 -11.17 -11.79 0.14
C ARG A 123 -12.49 -11.86 -0.64
N GLN A 124 -13.27 -10.78 -0.66
CA GLN A 124 -14.50 -10.71 -1.46
C GLN A 124 -14.23 -10.74 -2.98
N LEU A 125 -13.00 -10.46 -3.42
CA LEU A 125 -12.61 -10.40 -4.82
C LEU A 125 -11.93 -11.69 -5.31
N HIS A 126 -11.81 -12.70 -4.46
CA HIS A 126 -11.08 -13.93 -4.74
C HIS A 126 -11.58 -14.70 -5.97
N VAL A 127 -12.87 -14.68 -6.27
CA VAL A 127 -13.44 -15.38 -7.45
C VAL A 127 -12.78 -14.87 -8.74
N GLU A 128 -12.71 -13.55 -8.93
CA GLU A 128 -12.09 -12.96 -10.12
C GLU A 128 -10.56 -13.05 -10.06
N VAL A 129 -9.98 -12.94 -8.88
CA VAL A 129 -8.53 -13.07 -8.68
C VAL A 129 -8.03 -14.48 -9.00
N LYS A 130 -8.73 -15.53 -8.58
CA LYS A 130 -8.38 -16.93 -8.95
C LYS A 130 -8.32 -17.11 -10.46
N LYS A 131 -9.31 -16.59 -11.20
CA LYS A 131 -9.32 -16.63 -12.66
C LYS A 131 -8.13 -15.84 -13.24
N ALA A 132 -7.84 -14.65 -12.72
CA ALA A 132 -6.71 -13.84 -13.17
C ALA A 132 -5.37 -14.56 -12.91
N LEU A 133 -5.17 -15.11 -11.71
CA LEU A 133 -3.94 -15.81 -11.34
C LEU A 133 -3.70 -17.07 -12.18
N SER A 134 -4.76 -17.79 -12.58
CA SER A 134 -4.65 -18.96 -13.44
C SER A 134 -4.12 -18.66 -14.85
N ALA A 135 -4.26 -17.40 -15.30
CA ALA A 135 -3.78 -16.92 -16.58
C ALA A 135 -2.33 -16.40 -16.53
N LEU A 136 -1.76 -16.20 -15.33
CA LEU A 136 -0.40 -15.68 -15.17
C LEU A 136 0.65 -16.75 -15.41
N LYS A 137 1.76 -16.35 -16.05
CA LYS A 137 2.92 -17.21 -16.27
C LYS A 137 3.84 -17.37 -15.06
N LYS A 138 3.76 -16.41 -14.11
CA LYS A 138 4.59 -16.37 -12.91
C LYS A 138 3.75 -16.48 -11.64
N LYS A 139 4.38 -16.99 -10.58
CA LYS A 139 3.78 -16.99 -9.25
C LYS A 139 3.93 -15.59 -8.61
N ILE A 140 2.86 -15.11 -8.01
CA ILE A 140 2.82 -13.86 -7.23
C ILE A 140 2.51 -14.24 -5.77
N THR A 141 3.15 -13.58 -4.82
CA THR A 141 2.81 -13.74 -3.40
C THR A 141 1.47 -13.06 -3.13
N ILE A 142 0.53 -13.78 -2.53
CA ILE A 142 -0.79 -13.26 -2.18
C ILE A 142 -0.83 -12.93 -0.69
N ILE A 143 -1.38 -11.76 -0.36
CA ILE A 143 -1.68 -11.33 1.00
C ILE A 143 -3.15 -10.98 1.06
N ASP A 144 -3.91 -11.68 1.89
CA ASP A 144 -5.34 -11.46 2.04
C ASP A 144 -5.63 -10.31 3.01
N ILE A 145 -6.59 -9.47 2.64
CA ILE A 145 -7.28 -8.57 3.56
C ILE A 145 -8.52 -9.31 4.05
N ASP A 146 -8.53 -9.62 5.34
CA ASP A 146 -9.65 -10.26 6.02
C ASP A 146 -10.47 -9.19 6.76
N ASP A 147 -11.34 -8.50 6.02
CA ASP A 147 -12.20 -7.49 6.60
C ASP A 147 -13.42 -8.11 7.25
N LYS A 148 -13.58 -7.90 8.57
CA LYS A 148 -14.73 -8.42 9.34
C LYS A 148 -16.09 -7.83 8.91
N PHE A 149 -16.09 -6.67 8.22
CA PHE A 149 -17.30 -6.04 7.67
C PHE A 149 -17.62 -6.47 6.24
N ALA A 150 -16.74 -7.27 5.65
CA ALA A 150 -16.95 -7.82 4.33
C ALA A 150 -18.17 -8.76 4.30
N ASP A 151 -18.81 -8.86 3.16
CA ASP A 151 -19.84 -9.89 2.91
C ASP A 151 -19.16 -11.27 2.91
N GLN A 152 -19.26 -11.94 4.06
CA GLN A 152 -18.60 -13.24 4.27
C GLN A 152 -19.08 -14.32 3.32
N SER A 153 -20.28 -14.18 2.71
CA SER A 153 -20.79 -15.12 1.70
C SER A 153 -19.97 -15.07 0.38
N LYS A 154 -19.25 -13.97 0.14
CA LYS A 154 -18.38 -13.77 -1.03
C LYS A 154 -16.93 -14.09 -0.75
N CYS A 155 -16.54 -14.29 0.52
CA CYS A 155 -15.16 -14.53 0.91
C CYS A 155 -14.76 -15.98 0.64
N GLU A 156 -13.85 -16.19 -0.28
CA GLU A 156 -13.21 -17.47 -0.53
C GLU A 156 -11.75 -17.44 -0.06
N LYS A 157 -11.15 -18.61 0.15
CA LYS A 157 -9.70 -18.74 0.38
C LYS A 157 -9.01 -19.02 -0.97
N ILE A 158 -7.90 -18.33 -1.22
CA ILE A 158 -6.99 -18.62 -2.33
C ILE A 158 -5.95 -19.63 -1.89
#